data_50ebd512326d03c0e608f4dc9c9a0fb1
#
_entry.id   50ebd512326d03c0e608f4dc9c9a0fb1
#
_cell.length_a   1.000
_cell.length_b   1.000
_cell.length_c   1.000
_cell.angle_alpha   90.00
_cell.angle_beta   90.00
_cell.angle_gamma   90.00
#
_symmetry.space_group_name_H-M   'P 1'
#
loop_
_entity.id
_entity.type
_entity.pdbx_description
1 polymer ?
#
loop_
_entity_poly.entity_id
_entity_poly.type
_entity_poly.pdbx_seq_one_letter_code
_entity_poly.pdbx_strand_id
1 'polypeptide(L)'
;MIVFLSCVKSKQNKRCAAKDMYASDLFKKSLEYARQLHPRMIYILSAKYGLLELEDVIDPYELTLNTMTQNQQRVWAYKVIKQCQQKNIDFAERAIFLCGNNYRKYVMKQFQRAEAPLKNMGIGKQLQYYKLHIKK
;
A
#
# COMPACT_ATOMS: atom_id res chain seq x y z
N MET A 1 -9.91 11.70 2.94
CA MET A 1 -8.86 10.80 3.43
C MET A 1 -8.66 9.68 2.44
N ILE A 2 -7.40 9.33 2.18
CA ILE A 2 -7.02 8.21 1.33
C ILE A 2 -6.18 7.22 2.13
N VAL A 3 -6.20 5.95 1.72
CA VAL A 3 -5.43 4.88 2.37
C VAL A 3 -4.56 4.19 1.34
N PHE A 4 -3.30 3.96 1.70
CA PHE A 4 -2.33 3.22 0.90
C PHE A 4 -2.03 1.88 1.56
N LEU A 5 -2.17 0.80 0.79
CA LEU A 5 -1.76 -0.54 1.17
C LEU A 5 -0.48 -0.90 0.41
N SER A 6 0.33 -1.79 0.93
CA SER A 6 1.47 -2.29 0.19
C SER A 6 1.30 -3.75 -0.19
N CYS A 7 2.00 -4.14 -1.26
CA CYS A 7 2.04 -5.53 -1.69
C CYS A 7 2.80 -6.39 -0.68
N VAL A 8 2.45 -7.67 -0.64
CA VAL A 8 3.07 -8.67 0.21
C VAL A 8 3.51 -9.86 -0.65
N LYS A 9 4.27 -10.77 -0.05
CA LYS A 9 4.92 -11.87 -0.77
C LYS A 9 3.95 -12.77 -1.53
N SER A 10 2.85 -13.16 -0.90
CA SER A 10 1.94 -14.15 -1.49
C SER A 10 1.04 -13.51 -2.54
N LYS A 11 1.17 -13.95 -3.78
CA LYS A 11 0.41 -13.44 -4.91
C LYS A 11 -0.29 -14.59 -5.64
N GLN A 12 -1.37 -14.26 -6.34
CA GLN A 12 -2.01 -15.19 -7.27
C GLN A 12 -1.07 -15.50 -8.42
N ASN A 13 -1.28 -16.61 -9.10
CA ASN A 13 -0.42 -17.05 -10.20
C ASN A 13 -1.02 -16.75 -11.59
N LYS A 14 -2.03 -15.91 -11.66
CA LYS A 14 -2.69 -15.52 -12.91
C LYS A 14 -3.14 -14.07 -12.84
N ARG A 15 -3.40 -13.48 -14.00
CA ARG A 15 -3.87 -12.10 -14.15
C ARG A 15 -5.19 -11.90 -13.42
N CYS A 16 -5.30 -10.85 -12.63
CA CYS A 16 -6.52 -10.51 -11.90
C CYS A 16 -6.48 -9.06 -11.42
N ALA A 17 -7.58 -8.60 -10.83
CA ALA A 17 -7.64 -7.27 -10.21
C ALA A 17 -6.62 -7.17 -9.08
N ALA A 18 -6.05 -5.97 -8.89
CA ALA A 18 -5.03 -5.74 -7.88
C ALA A 18 -5.49 -6.14 -6.48
N LYS A 19 -6.75 -5.86 -6.12
CA LYS A 19 -7.30 -6.24 -4.82
C LYS A 19 -7.28 -7.76 -4.58
N ASP A 20 -7.29 -8.56 -5.63
CA ASP A 20 -7.32 -10.02 -5.56
C ASP A 20 -5.94 -10.65 -5.77
N MET A 21 -4.97 -9.88 -6.25
CA MET A 21 -3.63 -10.38 -6.57
C MET A 21 -2.87 -10.82 -5.31
N TYR A 22 -3.04 -10.12 -4.21
CA TYR A 22 -2.26 -10.37 -2.99
C TYR A 22 -3.04 -11.29 -2.07
N ALA A 23 -2.54 -12.52 -1.88
CA ALA A 23 -3.29 -13.60 -1.26
C ALA A 23 -3.04 -13.76 0.25
N SER A 24 -2.10 -13.00 0.83
CA SER A 24 -1.76 -13.16 2.25
C SER A 24 -2.89 -12.69 3.16
N ASP A 25 -2.94 -13.28 4.35
CA ASP A 25 -3.89 -12.88 5.39
C ASP A 25 -3.67 -11.42 5.82
N LEU A 26 -2.40 -11.01 5.89
CA LEU A 26 -2.07 -9.63 6.24
C LEU A 26 -2.66 -8.63 5.26
N PHE A 27 -2.54 -8.88 3.94
CA PHE A 27 -3.11 -7.98 2.94
C PHE A 27 -4.64 -7.95 3.04
N LYS A 28 -5.27 -9.10 3.15
CA LYS A 28 -6.74 -9.19 3.24
C LYS A 28 -7.26 -8.41 4.44
N LYS A 29 -6.60 -8.53 5.58
CA LYS A 29 -6.98 -7.79 6.79
C LYS A 29 -6.71 -6.29 6.64
N SER A 30 -5.62 -5.91 6.01
CA SER A 30 -5.32 -4.49 5.77
C SER A 30 -6.39 -3.86 4.88
N LEU A 31 -6.84 -4.55 3.84
CA LEU A 31 -7.89 -4.08 2.95
C LEU A 31 -9.22 -3.96 3.70
N GLU A 32 -9.57 -4.96 4.51
CA GLU A 32 -10.79 -4.93 5.31
C GLU A 32 -10.80 -3.75 6.29
N TYR A 33 -9.67 -3.54 6.98
CA TYR A 33 -9.52 -2.41 7.90
C TYR A 33 -9.60 -1.08 7.15
N ALA A 34 -8.94 -0.97 6.00
CA ALA A 34 -8.99 0.24 5.18
C ALA A 34 -10.43 0.59 4.76
N ARG A 35 -11.20 -0.41 4.34
CA ARG A 35 -12.61 -0.19 3.98
C ARG A 35 -13.44 0.28 5.16
N GLN A 36 -13.15 -0.22 6.35
CA GLN A 36 -13.83 0.18 7.58
C GLN A 36 -13.62 1.66 7.91
N LEU A 37 -12.51 2.25 7.48
CA LEU A 37 -12.23 3.66 7.70
C LEU A 37 -13.00 4.60 6.77
N HIS A 38 -13.71 4.05 5.78
CA HIS A 38 -14.50 4.79 4.79
C HIS A 38 -13.68 5.87 4.05
N PRO A 39 -12.51 5.54 3.50
CA PRO A 39 -11.72 6.53 2.77
C PRO A 39 -12.37 6.89 1.44
N ARG A 40 -11.96 8.06 0.90
CA ARG A 40 -12.35 8.45 -0.45
C ARG A 40 -11.80 7.47 -1.48
N MET A 41 -10.55 7.03 -1.30
CA MET A 41 -9.89 6.07 -2.18
C MET A 41 -8.96 5.16 -1.38
N ILE A 42 -8.80 3.94 -1.88
CA ILE A 42 -7.78 3.00 -1.41
C ILE A 42 -6.87 2.70 -2.59
N TYR A 43 -5.55 2.90 -2.39
CA TYR A 43 -4.53 2.58 -3.38
C TYR A 43 -3.63 1.46 -2.88
N ILE A 44 -3.06 0.71 -3.80
CA ILE A 44 -2.05 -0.30 -3.51
C ILE A 44 -0.72 0.18 -4.08
N LEU A 45 0.33 0.14 -3.27
CA LEU A 45 1.69 0.44 -3.70
C LEU A 45 2.37 -0.86 -4.13
N SER A 46 2.66 -0.97 -5.42
CA SER A 46 3.24 -2.16 -6.03
C SER A 46 4.68 -1.89 -6.45
N ALA A 47 5.58 -2.82 -6.15
CA ALA A 47 6.98 -2.69 -6.54
C ALA A 47 7.15 -2.59 -8.06
N LYS A 48 6.32 -3.29 -8.82
CA LYS A 48 6.38 -3.28 -10.28
C LYS A 48 5.56 -2.16 -10.90
N TYR A 49 4.32 -2.02 -10.47
CA TYR A 49 3.36 -1.12 -11.12
C TYR A 49 3.29 0.27 -10.51
N GLY A 50 3.84 0.45 -9.30
CA GLY A 50 3.74 1.70 -8.56
C GLY A 50 2.37 1.87 -7.93
N LEU A 51 1.64 2.91 -8.32
CA LEU A 51 0.32 3.20 -7.77
C LEU A 51 -0.76 2.42 -8.52
N LEU A 52 -1.54 1.64 -7.78
CA LEU A 52 -2.64 0.85 -8.32
C LEU A 52 -3.95 1.21 -7.63
N GLU A 53 -5.05 1.21 -8.40
CA GLU A 53 -6.39 1.19 -7.84
C GLU A 53 -6.80 -0.27 -7.62
N LEU A 54 -7.80 -0.50 -6.78
CA LEU A 54 -8.20 -1.86 -6.40
C LEU A 54 -8.65 -2.69 -7.61
N GLU A 55 -9.30 -2.06 -8.60
CA GLU A 55 -9.85 -2.75 -9.77
C GLU A 55 -8.87 -2.83 -10.95
N ASP A 56 -7.69 -2.25 -10.84
CA ASP A 56 -6.68 -2.36 -11.90
C ASP A 56 -6.30 -3.83 -12.11
N VAL A 57 -6.38 -4.30 -13.36
CA VAL A 57 -6.02 -5.67 -13.70
C VAL A 57 -4.54 -5.75 -13.99
N ILE A 58 -3.84 -6.62 -13.27
CA ILE A 58 -2.39 -6.76 -13.33
C ILE A 58 -1.97 -8.20 -13.52
N ASP A 59 -0.75 -8.39 -14.02
CA ASP A 59 -0.13 -9.70 -14.11
C ASP A 59 0.67 -10.00 -12.85
N PRO A 60 0.83 -11.27 -12.48
CA PRO A 60 1.71 -11.66 -11.37
C PRO A 60 3.16 -11.20 -11.61
N TYR A 61 3.87 -10.92 -10.52
CA TYR A 61 5.27 -10.51 -10.57
C TYR A 61 5.97 -10.89 -9.27
N GLU A 62 7.31 -10.84 -9.28
CA GLU A 62 8.11 -11.23 -8.11
C GLU A 62 9.00 -10.10 -7.58
N LEU A 63 8.85 -8.89 -8.10
CA LEU A 63 9.64 -7.75 -7.66
C LEU A 63 9.20 -7.28 -6.28
N THR A 64 10.16 -6.95 -5.41
CA THR A 64 9.89 -6.39 -4.09
C THR A 64 10.88 -5.25 -3.78
N LEU A 65 10.42 -4.20 -3.12
CA LEU A 65 11.29 -3.11 -2.67
C LEU A 65 12.30 -3.57 -1.62
N ASN A 66 12.00 -4.65 -0.90
CA ASN A 66 12.85 -5.14 0.17
C ASN A 66 14.23 -5.62 -0.32
N THR A 67 14.36 -5.94 -1.60
CA THR A 67 15.63 -6.34 -2.20
C THR A 67 16.30 -5.24 -3.02
N MET A 68 15.70 -4.05 -3.04
CA MET A 68 16.22 -2.90 -3.78
C MET A 68 17.18 -2.06 -2.94
N THR A 69 18.13 -1.40 -3.61
CA THR A 69 18.98 -0.39 -2.96
C THR A 69 18.14 0.84 -2.62
N GLN A 70 18.68 1.71 -1.75
CA GLN A 70 18.02 2.98 -1.43
C GLN A 70 17.76 3.82 -2.68
N ASN A 71 18.72 3.86 -3.59
CA ASN A 71 18.57 4.61 -4.85
C ASN A 71 17.41 4.07 -5.69
N GLN A 72 17.33 2.75 -5.83
CA GLN A 72 16.22 2.11 -6.55
C GLN A 72 14.88 2.40 -5.88
N GLN A 73 14.84 2.39 -4.57
CA GLN A 73 13.63 2.71 -3.81
C GLN A 73 13.20 4.17 -4.02
N ARG A 74 14.16 5.11 -4.09
CA ARG A 74 13.87 6.52 -4.37
C ARG A 74 13.32 6.72 -5.78
N VAL A 75 13.91 6.05 -6.76
CA VAL A 75 13.44 6.10 -8.15
C VAL A 75 12.00 5.58 -8.24
N TRP A 76 11.74 4.46 -7.56
CA TRP A 76 10.38 3.91 -7.49
C TRP A 76 9.40 4.90 -6.84
N ALA A 77 9.79 5.51 -5.72
CA ALA A 77 8.94 6.47 -5.02
C ALA A 77 8.64 7.70 -5.89
N TYR A 78 9.62 8.17 -6.65
CA TYR A 78 9.43 9.27 -7.59
C TYR A 78 8.38 8.92 -8.66
N LYS A 79 8.43 7.69 -9.18
CA LYS A 79 7.42 7.18 -10.10
C LYS A 79 6.03 7.21 -9.48
N VAL A 80 5.91 6.72 -8.24
CA VAL A 80 4.64 6.71 -7.52
C VAL A 80 4.09 8.14 -7.34
N ILE A 81 4.95 9.07 -6.95
CA ILE A 81 4.56 10.47 -6.75
C ILE A 81 4.05 11.07 -8.06
N LYS A 82 4.73 10.79 -9.18
CA LYS A 82 4.27 11.21 -10.50
C LYS A 82 2.90 10.64 -10.85
N GLN A 83 2.68 9.36 -10.53
CA GLN A 83 1.38 8.74 -10.75
C GLN A 83 0.29 9.38 -9.88
N CYS A 84 0.62 9.76 -8.64
CA CYS A 84 -0.30 10.51 -7.78
C CYS A 84 -0.67 11.86 -8.43
N GLN A 85 0.30 12.57 -8.97
CA GLN A 85 0.07 13.84 -9.67
C GLN A 85 -0.83 13.66 -10.89
N GLN A 86 -0.61 12.61 -11.66
CA GLN A 86 -1.43 12.29 -12.84
C GLN A 86 -2.89 11.99 -12.47
N LYS A 87 -3.13 11.48 -11.28
CA LYS A 87 -4.48 11.22 -10.76
C LYS A 87 -5.06 12.41 -10.01
N ASN A 88 -4.37 13.54 -10.00
CA ASN A 88 -4.79 14.75 -9.31
C ASN A 88 -5.01 14.55 -7.81
N ILE A 89 -4.20 13.71 -7.18
CA ILE A 89 -4.24 13.51 -5.74
C ILE A 89 -3.74 14.78 -5.05
N ASP A 90 -4.52 15.28 -4.10
CA ASP A 90 -4.15 16.43 -3.29
C ASP A 90 -3.23 15.98 -2.14
N PHE A 91 -1.98 16.43 -2.15
CA PHE A 91 -1.02 16.08 -1.10
C PHE A 91 -1.31 16.73 0.25
N ALA A 92 -2.27 17.63 0.32
CA ALA A 92 -2.79 18.16 1.59
C ALA A 92 -3.87 17.26 2.21
N GLU A 93 -4.40 16.32 1.45
CA GLU A 93 -5.39 15.36 1.92
C GLU A 93 -4.76 14.40 2.94
N ARG A 94 -5.49 14.09 4.01
CA ARG A 94 -5.05 13.11 5.00
C ARG A 94 -4.81 11.76 4.34
N ALA A 95 -3.62 11.19 4.57
CA ALA A 95 -3.22 9.92 3.98
C ALA A 95 -2.76 8.95 5.06
N ILE A 96 -3.33 7.76 5.07
CA ILE A 96 -3.00 6.70 6.01
C ILE A 96 -2.24 5.60 5.25
N PHE A 97 -1.04 5.27 5.73
CA PHE A 97 -0.17 4.29 5.10
C PHE A 97 -0.16 2.99 5.92
N LEU A 98 -0.87 1.99 5.44
CA LEU A 98 -0.86 0.63 6.00
C LEU A 98 0.14 -0.21 5.21
N CYS A 99 1.40 0.25 5.23
CA CYS A 99 2.45 -0.23 4.33
C CYS A 99 3.72 -0.54 5.10
N GLY A 100 4.53 -1.46 4.56
CA GLY A 100 5.88 -1.65 5.05
C GLY A 100 6.74 -0.40 4.87
N ASN A 101 7.77 -0.27 5.70
CA ASN A 101 8.62 0.93 5.71
C ASN A 101 9.22 1.26 4.35
N ASN A 102 9.68 0.26 3.60
CA ASN A 102 10.32 0.49 2.29
C ASN A 102 9.34 1.06 1.26
N TYR A 103 8.04 0.80 1.42
CA TYR A 103 7.00 1.30 0.51
C TYR A 103 6.51 2.69 0.89
N ARG A 104 6.59 3.08 2.17
CA ARG A 104 6.05 4.37 2.61
C ARG A 104 7.08 5.47 2.83
N LYS A 105 8.31 5.13 3.20
CA LYS A 105 9.27 6.10 3.77
C LYS A 105 9.55 7.32 2.89
N TYR A 106 9.54 7.19 1.57
CA TYR A 106 9.75 8.33 0.67
C TYR A 106 8.45 8.93 0.20
N VAL A 107 7.44 8.11 -0.07
CA VAL A 107 6.13 8.57 -0.54
C VAL A 107 5.42 9.40 0.53
N MET A 108 5.48 8.97 1.78
CA MET A 108 4.85 9.70 2.91
C MET A 108 5.29 11.15 3.01
N LYS A 109 6.54 11.43 2.67
CA LYS A 109 7.12 12.78 2.80
C LYS A 109 6.41 13.81 1.92
N GLN A 110 5.72 13.40 0.89
CA GLN A 110 4.98 14.28 0.00
C GLN A 110 3.64 14.73 0.58
N PHE A 111 3.12 14.00 1.55
CA PHE A 111 1.81 14.29 2.13
C PHE A 111 1.95 15.11 3.39
N GLN A 112 1.16 16.20 3.49
CA GLN A 112 1.21 17.10 4.64
C GLN A 112 0.62 16.45 5.91
N ARG A 113 -0.35 15.57 5.76
CA ARG A 113 -1.03 14.87 6.86
C ARG A 113 -0.94 13.38 6.68
N ALA A 114 0.28 12.83 6.81
CA ALA A 114 0.54 11.41 6.64
C ALA A 114 0.59 10.70 7.99
N GLU A 115 -0.01 9.52 8.06
CA GLU A 115 -0.03 8.67 9.26
C GLU A 115 0.39 7.26 8.89
N ALA A 116 1.17 6.62 9.76
CA ALA A 116 1.57 5.22 9.63
C ALA A 116 1.30 4.53 10.97
N PRO A 117 0.04 4.12 11.22
CA PRO A 117 -0.34 3.59 12.54
C PRO A 117 0.35 2.28 12.91
N LEU A 118 0.87 1.56 11.90
CA LEU A 118 1.53 0.27 12.14
C LEU A 118 3.05 0.36 12.12
N LYS A 119 3.60 1.57 12.13
CA LYS A 119 5.06 1.73 12.13
C LYS A 119 5.68 1.04 13.34
N ASN A 120 6.87 0.47 13.15
CA ASN A 120 7.61 -0.28 14.17
C ASN A 120 6.94 -1.58 14.61
N MET A 121 5.93 -2.05 13.88
CA MET A 121 5.30 -3.34 14.16
C MET A 121 5.77 -4.39 13.16
N GLY A 122 6.17 -5.56 13.66
CA GLY A 122 6.39 -6.74 12.82
C GLY A 122 5.06 -7.32 12.35
N ILE A 123 5.14 -8.32 11.47
CA ILE A 123 3.96 -8.94 10.85
C ILE A 123 2.97 -9.46 11.90
N GLY A 124 3.47 -10.15 12.94
CA GLY A 124 2.60 -10.68 13.99
C GLY A 124 1.82 -9.61 14.73
N LYS A 125 2.48 -8.49 15.06
CA LYS A 125 1.82 -7.37 15.75
C LYS A 125 0.83 -6.66 14.84
N GLN A 126 1.13 -6.54 13.56
CA GLN A 126 0.19 -5.96 12.59
C GLN A 126 -1.07 -6.81 12.48
N LEU A 127 -0.93 -8.14 12.39
CA LEU A 127 -2.08 -9.05 12.35
C LEU A 127 -2.93 -8.93 13.61
N GLN A 128 -2.28 -8.83 14.78
CA GLN A 128 -2.98 -8.65 16.04
C GLN A 128 -3.74 -7.32 16.08
N TYR A 129 -3.12 -6.25 15.62
CA TYR A 129 -3.74 -4.94 15.52
C TYR A 129 -5.03 -5.01 14.70
N TYR A 130 -4.97 -5.62 13.52
CA TYR A 130 -6.16 -5.75 12.67
C TYR A 130 -7.25 -6.57 13.35
N LYS A 131 -6.88 -7.69 13.99
CA LYS A 131 -7.87 -8.51 14.69
C LYS A 131 -8.61 -7.74 15.79
N LEU A 132 -7.90 -6.85 16.49
CA LEU A 132 -8.49 -6.05 17.57
C LEU A 132 -9.33 -4.89 17.04
N HIS A 133 -9.02 -4.35 15.88
CA HIS A 133 -9.64 -3.11 15.37
C HIS A 133 -10.65 -3.33 14.24
N ILE A 134 -10.64 -4.50 13.59
CA ILE A 134 -11.66 -4.80 12.59
C ILE A 134 -12.97 -5.15 13.30
N LYS A 135 -14.02 -4.42 12.96
CA LYS A 135 -15.37 -4.66 13.49
C LYS A 135 -16.03 -5.78 12.71
N LYS A 136 -16.71 -6.66 13.45
CA LYS A 136 -17.46 -7.76 12.85
C LYS A 136 -18.92 -7.37 12.65
#